data_24d38b4903c41c9a3c9d4a2287f5c0d0
#
_entry.id   24d38b4903c41c9a3c9d4a2287f5c0d0
#
_cell.length_a   1.000
_cell.length_b   1.000
_cell.length_c   1.000
_cell.angle_alpha   90.00
_cell.angle_beta   90.00
_cell.angle_gamma   90.00
#
_symmetry.space_group_name_H-M   'P 1'
#
loop_
_entity.id
_entity.type
_entity.pdbx_description
1 polymer ?
#
loop_
_entity_poly.entity_id
_entity_poly.type
_entity_poly.pdbx_seq_one_letter_code
_entity_poly.pdbx_strand_id
1 'polypeptide(L)'
;MADYNSTTDKGKCIFCELAKGKIEFNGTFWEDEKYIAFLSGWPNTEGFSVIIPKEHYGSDVLDMPNDKLQEFILVAKKISNILMQHFTDVGRVGLIMEGTGIDHAHIKLFPMHGTENLKTGKWEQVNSGVDTYFEKYTGYLASNDGPKANEQKLRDLAKKLKKLV
;
A
#
# COMPACT_ATOMS: atom_id res chain seq x y z
N MET A 1 13.54 12.50 10.35
CA MET A 1 12.22 12.46 9.70
C MET A 1 12.46 12.47 8.20
N ALA A 2 11.84 11.57 7.43
CA ALA A 2 11.94 11.63 5.98
C ALA A 2 11.22 12.90 5.49
N ASP A 3 11.86 13.63 4.60
CA ASP A 3 11.26 14.82 4.00
C ASP A 3 10.34 14.35 2.86
N TYR A 4 9.03 14.27 3.14
CA TYR A 4 8.04 13.82 2.17
C TYR A 4 7.59 15.01 1.32
N ASN A 5 8.25 15.21 0.18
CA ASN A 5 7.77 16.13 -0.83
C ASN A 5 6.96 15.37 -1.88
N SER A 6 5.66 15.64 -1.97
CA SER A 6 4.77 15.11 -3.02
C SER A 6 5.17 15.61 -4.42
N THR A 7 5.90 16.71 -4.49
CA THR A 7 6.49 17.24 -5.72
C THR A 7 8.00 17.21 -5.61
N THR A 8 8.63 16.54 -6.55
CA THR A 8 10.09 16.51 -6.63
C THR A 8 10.64 17.90 -6.96
N ASP A 9 11.59 18.37 -6.15
CA ASP A 9 12.40 19.52 -6.51
C ASP A 9 13.00 19.33 -7.91
N LYS A 10 12.85 20.32 -8.80
CA LYS A 10 13.45 20.38 -10.14
C LYS A 10 13.01 19.31 -11.15
N GLY A 11 11.80 18.79 -11.05
CA GLY A 11 11.23 17.87 -12.07
C GLY A 11 11.91 16.50 -12.12
N LYS A 12 12.57 16.06 -11.03
CA LYS A 12 13.17 14.74 -10.92
C LYS A 12 12.42 13.89 -9.92
N CYS A 13 11.61 12.99 -10.39
CA CYS A 13 10.99 11.99 -9.56
C CYS A 13 12.05 10.96 -9.11
N ILE A 14 12.22 10.77 -7.80
CA ILE A 14 13.21 9.84 -7.25
C ILE A 14 12.95 8.39 -7.70
N PHE A 15 11.68 7.98 -7.85
CA PHE A 15 11.34 6.65 -8.33
C PHE A 15 11.64 6.49 -9.83
N CYS A 16 11.49 7.55 -10.64
CA CYS A 16 11.96 7.53 -12.02
C CYS A 16 13.49 7.39 -12.13
N GLU A 17 14.24 8.05 -11.25
CA GLU A 17 15.71 7.94 -11.24
C GLU A 17 16.17 6.55 -10.78
N LEU A 18 15.46 5.95 -9.81
CA LEU A 18 15.64 4.55 -9.40
C LEU A 18 15.35 3.59 -10.58
N ALA A 19 14.21 3.77 -11.24
CA ALA A 19 13.79 2.95 -12.37
C ALA A 19 14.77 2.99 -13.57
N LYS A 20 15.49 4.11 -13.71
CA LYS A 20 16.53 4.30 -14.74
C LYS A 20 17.92 3.82 -14.31
N GLY A 21 18.04 3.25 -13.11
CA GLY A 21 19.32 2.81 -12.55
C GLY A 21 20.30 3.93 -12.23
N LYS A 22 19.81 5.18 -12.10
CA LYS A 22 20.67 6.33 -11.72
C LYS A 22 20.90 6.45 -10.22
N ILE A 23 20.05 5.79 -9.45
CA ILE A 23 20.16 5.69 -8.00
C ILE A 23 20.21 4.20 -7.68
N GLU A 24 21.28 3.77 -7.05
CA GLU A 24 21.38 2.43 -6.49
C GLU A 24 20.60 2.38 -5.18
N PHE A 25 19.75 1.37 -5.03
CA PHE A 25 19.02 1.11 -3.80
C PHE A 25 19.19 -0.35 -3.38
N ASN A 26 19.91 -0.58 -2.29
CA ASN A 26 20.27 -1.91 -1.82
C ASN A 26 19.07 -2.78 -1.38
N GLY A 27 17.88 -2.18 -1.28
CA GLY A 27 16.64 -2.87 -0.92
C GLY A 27 15.91 -3.51 -2.09
N THR A 28 16.34 -3.31 -3.34
CA THR A 28 15.70 -3.93 -4.50
C THR A 28 15.87 -5.45 -4.46
N PHE A 29 14.75 -6.20 -4.50
CA PHE A 29 14.77 -7.66 -4.45
C PHE A 29 14.00 -8.34 -5.59
N TRP A 30 13.25 -7.56 -6.38
CA TRP A 30 12.57 -8.05 -7.56
C TRP A 30 12.38 -6.93 -8.59
N GLU A 31 12.49 -7.29 -9.87
CA GLU A 31 12.30 -6.37 -10.98
C GLU A 31 11.95 -7.17 -12.24
N ASP A 32 11.16 -6.55 -13.12
CA ASP A 32 10.95 -7.00 -14.50
C ASP A 32 11.09 -5.83 -15.47
N GLU A 33 10.59 -5.98 -16.69
CA GLU A 33 10.67 -4.93 -17.71
C GLU A 33 9.91 -3.66 -17.34
N LYS A 34 8.85 -3.77 -16.53
CA LYS A 34 7.89 -2.71 -16.26
C LYS A 34 7.84 -2.25 -14.80
N TYR A 35 8.24 -3.09 -13.84
CA TYR A 35 8.06 -2.82 -12.40
C TYR A 35 9.31 -3.14 -11.61
N ILE A 36 9.42 -2.50 -10.44
CA ILE A 36 10.48 -2.75 -9.45
C ILE A 36 9.82 -2.92 -8.09
N ALA A 37 10.30 -3.89 -7.28
CA ALA A 37 9.94 -4.05 -5.89
C ALA A 37 11.19 -3.97 -5.00
N PHE A 38 11.10 -3.18 -3.94
CA PHE A 38 12.19 -2.96 -3.00
C PHE A 38 11.69 -2.83 -1.57
N LEU A 39 12.55 -3.16 -0.60
CA LEU A 39 12.28 -2.96 0.81
C LEU A 39 12.28 -1.47 1.15
N SER A 40 11.37 -1.02 2.00
CA SER A 40 11.34 0.37 2.46
C SER A 40 12.61 0.70 3.24
N GLY A 41 13.17 1.88 3.01
CA GLY A 41 14.28 2.42 3.83
C GLY A 41 13.83 2.84 5.24
N TRP A 42 12.51 2.98 5.47
CA TRP A 42 11.91 3.35 6.77
C TRP A 42 10.78 2.38 7.12
N PRO A 43 11.11 1.11 7.40
CA PRO A 43 10.08 0.09 7.65
C PRO A 43 9.46 0.27 9.04
N ASN A 44 8.15 0.07 9.14
CA ASN A 44 7.44 -0.07 10.41
C ASN A 44 7.18 -1.54 10.78
N THR A 45 7.50 -2.46 9.86
CA THR A 45 7.49 -3.91 10.05
C THR A 45 8.54 -4.54 9.16
N GLU A 46 9.09 -5.69 9.54
CA GLU A 46 10.08 -6.39 8.72
C GLU A 46 9.47 -6.80 7.38
N GLY A 47 10.21 -6.59 6.28
CA GLY A 47 9.72 -6.87 4.94
C GLY A 47 8.73 -5.84 4.36
N PHE A 48 8.50 -4.71 5.03
CA PHE A 48 7.76 -3.61 4.42
C PHE A 48 8.38 -3.28 3.06
N SER A 49 7.59 -3.46 2.00
CA SER A 49 8.06 -3.33 0.62
C SER A 49 7.25 -2.28 -0.13
N VAL A 50 7.90 -1.70 -1.14
CA VAL A 50 7.28 -0.76 -2.08
C VAL A 50 7.43 -1.33 -3.48
N ILE A 51 6.37 -1.24 -4.28
CA ILE A 51 6.36 -1.58 -5.70
C ILE A 51 6.06 -0.31 -6.48
N ILE A 52 6.82 -0.09 -7.56
CA ILE A 52 6.64 1.02 -8.48
C ILE A 52 6.60 0.54 -9.93
N PRO A 53 5.85 1.16 -10.81
CA PRO A 53 6.06 1.03 -12.25
C PRO A 53 7.33 1.78 -12.66
N LYS A 54 8.05 1.29 -13.68
CA LYS A 54 9.20 2.00 -14.26
C LYS A 54 8.77 3.22 -15.08
N GLU A 55 7.60 3.13 -15.70
CA GLU A 55 6.92 4.27 -16.31
C GLU A 55 6.33 5.16 -15.23
N HIS A 56 6.41 6.48 -15.43
CA HIS A 56 5.87 7.45 -14.49
C HIS A 56 4.35 7.57 -14.65
N TYR A 57 3.63 7.24 -13.59
CA TYR A 57 2.23 7.60 -13.38
C TYR A 57 2.15 8.47 -12.12
N GLY A 58 1.19 9.39 -12.06
CA GLY A 58 0.95 10.21 -10.87
C GLY A 58 0.68 9.34 -9.63
N SER A 59 0.83 9.93 -8.46
CA SER A 59 0.77 9.20 -7.17
C SER A 59 -0.60 8.58 -6.87
N ASP A 60 -1.69 9.10 -7.46
CA ASP A 60 -3.00 8.47 -7.35
C ASP A 60 -3.07 7.21 -8.24
N VAL A 61 -2.84 6.07 -7.60
CA VAL A 61 -2.86 4.77 -8.30
C VAL A 61 -4.24 4.46 -8.91
N LEU A 62 -5.33 4.98 -8.33
CA LEU A 62 -6.68 4.74 -8.83
C LEU A 62 -7.02 5.57 -10.08
N ASP A 63 -6.22 6.59 -10.40
CA ASP A 63 -6.32 7.37 -11.64
C ASP A 63 -5.51 6.77 -12.81
N MET A 64 -4.81 5.65 -12.59
CA MET A 64 -4.09 4.95 -13.65
C MET A 64 -5.06 4.35 -14.69
N PRO A 65 -4.63 4.19 -15.97
CA PRO A 65 -5.40 3.43 -16.96
C PRO A 65 -5.76 2.03 -16.44
N ASN A 66 -6.97 1.57 -16.70
CA ASN A 66 -7.51 0.33 -16.14
C ASN A 66 -6.62 -0.88 -16.39
N ASP A 67 -6.06 -1.03 -17.59
CA ASP A 67 -5.15 -2.13 -17.94
C ASP A 67 -3.86 -2.08 -17.11
N LYS A 68 -3.32 -0.87 -16.87
CA LYS A 68 -2.12 -0.66 -16.04
C LYS A 68 -2.39 -0.92 -14.57
N LEU A 69 -3.53 -0.44 -14.06
CA LEU A 69 -3.96 -0.72 -12.70
C LEU A 69 -4.14 -2.23 -12.45
N GLN A 70 -4.78 -2.94 -13.38
CA GLN A 70 -4.95 -4.40 -13.29
C GLN A 70 -3.61 -5.12 -13.27
N GLU A 71 -2.69 -4.77 -14.17
CA GLU A 71 -1.34 -5.33 -14.22
C GLU A 71 -0.59 -5.07 -12.90
N PHE A 72 -0.67 -3.84 -12.37
CA PHE A 72 0.00 -3.43 -11.14
C PHE A 72 -0.48 -4.21 -9.91
N ILE A 73 -1.79 -4.47 -9.81
CA ILE A 73 -2.36 -5.33 -8.75
C ILE A 73 -1.86 -6.78 -8.87
N LEU A 74 -1.71 -7.31 -10.09
CA LEU A 74 -1.18 -8.66 -10.29
C LEU A 74 0.30 -8.75 -9.88
N VAL A 75 1.08 -7.70 -10.13
CA VAL A 75 2.45 -7.58 -9.62
C VAL A 75 2.46 -7.56 -8.09
N ALA A 76 1.58 -6.76 -7.45
CA ALA A 76 1.48 -6.73 -5.99
C ALA A 76 1.15 -8.11 -5.41
N LYS A 77 0.25 -8.88 -6.05
CA LYS A 77 -0.04 -10.27 -5.67
C LYS A 77 1.20 -11.16 -5.76
N LYS A 78 2.01 -11.02 -6.84
CA LYS A 78 3.25 -11.78 -7.02
C LYS A 78 4.25 -11.48 -5.90
N ILE A 79 4.48 -10.21 -5.60
CA ILE A 79 5.42 -9.79 -4.54
C ILE A 79 4.91 -10.21 -3.16
N SER A 80 3.60 -10.08 -2.88
CA SER A 80 2.99 -10.59 -1.66
C SER A 80 3.25 -12.08 -1.44
N ASN A 81 3.16 -12.90 -2.51
CA ASN A 81 3.47 -14.32 -2.42
C ASN A 81 4.95 -14.59 -2.08
N ILE A 82 5.88 -13.80 -2.63
CA ILE A 82 7.31 -13.89 -2.30
C ILE A 82 7.53 -13.61 -0.81
N LEU A 83 6.91 -12.54 -0.28
CA LEU A 83 7.00 -12.20 1.13
C LEU A 83 6.42 -13.30 2.03
N MET A 84 5.24 -13.86 1.70
CA MET A 84 4.63 -14.95 2.46
C MET A 84 5.39 -16.27 2.37
N GLN A 85 6.16 -16.50 1.32
CA GLN A 85 7.05 -17.66 1.22
C GLN A 85 8.28 -17.50 2.11
N HIS A 86 8.82 -16.29 2.18
CA HIS A 86 9.99 -15.99 2.99
C HIS A 86 9.67 -15.98 4.49
N PHE A 87 8.61 -15.27 4.90
CA PHE A 87 8.20 -15.14 6.29
C PHE A 87 7.19 -16.23 6.67
N THR A 88 7.66 -17.23 7.41
CA THR A 88 6.83 -18.40 7.76
C THR A 88 5.67 -18.07 8.68
N ASP A 89 5.81 -17.04 9.51
CA ASP A 89 4.83 -16.51 10.44
C ASP A 89 3.82 -15.52 9.82
N VAL A 90 3.98 -15.18 8.53
CA VAL A 90 3.10 -14.27 7.81
C VAL A 90 2.03 -15.05 7.05
N GLY A 91 0.77 -14.92 7.46
CA GLY A 91 -0.39 -15.52 6.79
C GLY A 91 -1.10 -14.57 5.84
N ARG A 92 -0.86 -13.27 5.96
CA ARG A 92 -1.40 -12.20 5.11
C ARG A 92 -0.39 -11.10 4.90
N VAL A 93 -0.49 -10.43 3.76
CA VAL A 93 0.24 -9.19 3.47
C VAL A 93 -0.81 -8.10 3.26
N GLY A 94 -0.73 -7.03 4.06
CA GLY A 94 -1.54 -5.83 3.88
C GLY A 94 -1.07 -5.05 2.65
N LEU A 95 -2.01 -4.36 1.97
CA LEU A 95 -1.73 -3.54 0.80
C LEU A 95 -2.32 -2.15 1.00
N ILE A 96 -1.53 -1.11 0.73
CA ILE A 96 -1.96 0.30 0.82
C ILE A 96 -1.54 1.05 -0.44
N MET A 97 -2.45 1.88 -0.96
CA MET A 97 -2.27 2.75 -2.13
C MET A 97 -2.84 4.14 -1.80
N GLU A 98 -2.19 4.87 -0.90
CA GLU A 98 -2.69 6.19 -0.46
C GLU A 98 -2.15 7.37 -1.27
N GLY A 99 -1.17 7.16 -2.14
CA GLY A 99 -0.64 8.19 -3.04
C GLY A 99 0.08 9.36 -2.35
N THR A 100 0.58 9.18 -1.13
CA THR A 100 1.27 10.25 -0.38
C THR A 100 2.79 10.10 -0.43
N GLY A 101 3.50 11.22 -0.27
CA GLY A 101 4.96 11.29 -0.16
C GLY A 101 5.64 11.57 -1.49
N ILE A 102 5.60 10.68 -2.46
CA ILE A 102 6.29 10.82 -3.75
C ILE A 102 5.26 10.80 -4.87
N ASP A 103 5.29 11.80 -5.74
CA ASP A 103 4.42 11.86 -6.93
C ASP A 103 4.90 10.86 -7.99
N HIS A 104 4.58 9.61 -7.75
CA HIS A 104 4.78 8.46 -8.61
C HIS A 104 3.92 7.31 -8.07
N ALA A 105 3.17 6.64 -8.91
CA ALA A 105 2.33 5.52 -8.50
C ALA A 105 3.13 4.46 -7.74
N HIS A 106 2.66 4.10 -6.54
CA HIS A 106 3.34 3.09 -5.74
C HIS A 106 2.34 2.32 -4.87
N ILE A 107 2.65 1.05 -4.66
CA ILE A 107 1.92 0.15 -3.76
C ILE A 107 2.85 -0.19 -2.59
N LYS A 108 2.34 -0.05 -1.38
CA LYS A 108 3.02 -0.46 -0.15
C LYS A 108 2.48 -1.81 0.31
N LEU A 109 3.39 -2.74 0.63
CA LEU A 109 3.06 -4.08 1.13
C LEU A 109 3.62 -4.26 2.53
N PHE A 110 2.79 -4.74 3.44
CA PHE A 110 3.09 -4.93 4.85
C PHE A 110 2.91 -6.39 5.24
N PRO A 111 3.99 -7.17 5.43
CA PRO A 111 3.88 -8.50 6.03
C PRO A 111 3.24 -8.41 7.41
N MET A 112 2.16 -9.17 7.62
CA MET A 112 1.45 -9.21 8.90
C MET A 112 2.02 -10.36 9.73
N HIS A 113 3.09 -10.10 10.49
CA HIS A 113 3.76 -11.08 11.32
C HIS A 113 2.85 -11.63 12.43
N GLY A 114 3.04 -12.90 12.78
CA GLY A 114 2.20 -13.58 13.79
C GLY A 114 0.79 -13.93 13.30
N THR A 115 0.59 -14.04 11.99
CA THR A 115 -0.71 -14.39 11.38
C THR A 115 -0.67 -15.70 10.59
N GLU A 116 0.24 -16.61 10.88
CA GLU A 116 0.41 -17.91 10.22
C GLU A 116 -0.86 -18.78 10.26
N ASN A 117 -1.70 -18.62 11.30
CA ASN A 117 -2.99 -19.28 11.42
C ASN A 117 -3.91 -18.99 10.22
N LEU A 118 -3.78 -17.83 9.59
CA LEU A 118 -4.58 -17.46 8.44
C LEU A 118 -4.21 -18.25 7.16
N LYS A 119 -3.01 -18.84 7.09
CA LYS A 119 -2.63 -19.79 6.02
C LYS A 119 -3.44 -21.09 6.07
N THR A 120 -3.86 -21.50 7.26
CA THR A 120 -4.56 -22.76 7.51
C THR A 120 -6.09 -22.60 7.56
N GLY A 121 -6.61 -21.42 7.26
CA GLY A 121 -8.04 -21.11 7.32
C GLY A 121 -8.59 -20.92 8.73
N LYS A 122 -7.73 -20.80 9.74
CA LYS A 122 -8.13 -20.43 11.11
C LYS A 122 -8.30 -18.92 11.19
N TRP A 123 -9.47 -18.47 11.65
CA TRP A 123 -9.85 -17.04 11.59
C TRP A 123 -9.67 -16.29 12.91
N GLU A 124 -8.78 -16.75 13.78
CA GLU A 124 -8.39 -15.95 14.95
C GLU A 124 -7.64 -14.71 14.46
N GLN A 125 -8.21 -13.54 14.71
CA GLN A 125 -7.63 -12.26 14.35
C GLN A 125 -7.00 -11.60 15.57
N VAL A 126 -5.92 -10.88 15.34
CA VAL A 126 -5.39 -9.95 16.32
C VAL A 126 -6.22 -8.67 16.26
N ASN A 127 -6.94 -8.37 17.33
CA ASN A 127 -7.68 -7.11 17.46
C ASN A 127 -6.77 -6.06 18.12
N SER A 128 -6.80 -4.84 17.59
CA SER A 128 -6.02 -3.72 18.13
C SER A 128 -6.45 -3.33 19.55
N GLY A 129 -7.69 -3.63 19.93
CA GLY A 129 -8.31 -3.15 21.16
C GLY A 129 -8.52 -1.63 21.22
N VAL A 130 -8.31 -0.95 20.10
CA VAL A 130 -8.43 0.51 19.97
C VAL A 130 -9.48 0.84 18.93
N ASP A 131 -10.57 1.47 19.37
CA ASP A 131 -11.63 1.99 18.51
C ASP A 131 -11.37 3.48 18.25
N THR A 132 -11.03 3.82 17.00
CA THR A 132 -10.71 5.21 16.65
C THR A 132 -11.50 5.66 15.43
N TYR A 133 -12.14 6.83 15.56
CA TYR A 133 -12.82 7.50 14.46
C TYR A 133 -12.05 8.77 14.08
N PHE A 134 -11.66 8.89 12.83
CA PHE A 134 -10.97 10.06 12.30
C PHE A 134 -11.93 10.91 11.46
N GLU A 135 -12.20 12.14 11.88
CA GLU A 135 -12.99 13.10 11.08
C GLU A 135 -12.22 13.64 9.87
N LYS A 136 -10.89 13.63 9.96
CA LYS A 136 -9.98 14.09 8.90
C LYS A 136 -8.82 13.11 8.79
N TYR A 137 -8.21 13.07 7.62
CA TYR A 137 -7.00 12.28 7.40
C TYR A 137 -5.87 12.72 8.35
N THR A 138 -5.33 11.78 9.08
CA THR A 138 -4.34 12.00 10.17
C THR A 138 -2.90 11.80 9.73
N GLY A 139 -2.65 11.60 8.43
CA GLY A 139 -1.32 11.35 7.90
C GLY A 139 -0.97 9.86 7.77
N TYR A 140 -1.88 8.96 8.12
CA TYR A 140 -1.75 7.50 7.95
C TYR A 140 -3.12 6.85 7.83
N LEU A 141 -3.16 5.66 7.25
CA LEU A 141 -4.35 4.80 7.22
C LEU A 141 -4.24 3.76 8.35
N ALA A 142 -5.37 3.43 8.93
CA ALA A 142 -5.48 2.39 9.94
C ALA A 142 -6.64 1.45 9.57
N SER A 143 -6.49 0.17 9.89
CA SER A 143 -7.50 -0.86 9.62
C SER A 143 -8.29 -1.28 10.87
N ASN A 144 -8.01 -0.66 12.03
CA ASN A 144 -8.78 -0.92 13.24
C ASN A 144 -10.19 -0.32 13.13
N ASP A 145 -11.13 -0.95 13.81
CA ASP A 145 -12.49 -0.45 13.88
C ASP A 145 -12.58 0.87 14.66
N GLY A 146 -13.59 1.67 14.32
CA GLY A 146 -14.02 2.82 15.11
C GLY A 146 -15.24 2.47 15.98
N PRO A 147 -15.76 3.42 16.75
CA PRO A 147 -17.01 3.24 17.50
C PRO A 147 -18.17 2.86 16.60
N LYS A 148 -19.11 2.05 17.11
CA LYS A 148 -20.29 1.62 16.35
C LYS A 148 -21.04 2.84 15.77
N ALA A 149 -21.22 2.85 14.47
CA ALA A 149 -21.87 3.94 13.76
C ALA A 149 -23.39 4.02 14.09
N ASN A 150 -23.95 5.22 14.02
CA ASN A 150 -25.39 5.42 14.11
C ASN A 150 -26.06 4.90 12.82
N GLU A 151 -26.94 3.93 12.93
CA GLU A 151 -27.60 3.26 11.80
C GLU A 151 -28.41 4.21 10.91
N GLN A 152 -29.03 5.23 11.48
CA GLN A 152 -29.80 6.21 10.69
C GLN A 152 -28.88 7.06 9.84
N LYS A 153 -27.75 7.53 10.40
CA LYS A 153 -26.72 8.27 9.63
C LYS A 153 -26.15 7.43 8.50
N LEU A 154 -25.90 6.12 8.74
CA LEU A 154 -25.45 5.20 7.70
C LEU A 154 -26.48 5.08 6.55
N ARG A 155 -27.76 4.86 6.89
CA ARG A 155 -28.85 4.80 5.88
C ARG A 155 -28.95 6.08 5.07
N ASP A 156 -28.87 7.23 5.70
CA ASP A 156 -29.02 8.51 5.03
C ASP A 156 -27.82 8.82 4.11
N LEU A 157 -26.61 8.48 4.54
CA LEU A 157 -25.42 8.58 3.70
C LEU A 157 -25.51 7.61 2.51
N ALA A 158 -25.86 6.34 2.74
CA ALA A 158 -26.01 5.37 1.68
C ALA A 158 -27.04 5.79 0.61
N LYS A 159 -28.17 6.38 1.01
CA LYS A 159 -29.17 6.95 0.08
C LYS A 159 -28.60 8.08 -0.77
N LYS A 160 -27.75 8.95 -0.18
CA LYS A 160 -27.08 10.03 -0.93
C LYS A 160 -26.12 9.47 -1.95
N LEU A 161 -25.28 8.49 -1.55
CA LEU A 161 -24.28 7.86 -2.43
C LEU A 161 -24.95 7.12 -3.60
N LYS A 162 -26.07 6.39 -3.36
CA LYS A 162 -26.83 5.72 -4.42
C LYS A 162 -27.34 6.64 -5.54
N LYS A 163 -27.42 7.94 -5.31
CA LYS A 163 -27.81 8.94 -6.33
C LYS A 163 -26.66 9.36 -7.25
N LEU A 164 -25.43 8.94 -6.94
CA LEU A 164 -24.23 9.29 -7.70
C LEU A 164 -23.80 8.17 -8.67
N VAL A 165 -24.50 7.03 -8.65
CA VAL A 165 -24.21 5.83 -9.47
C VAL A 165 -25.14 5.76 -10.66
#